data_3e0fc8bdfeda93e5d1603024507a98d2
#
_entry.id   3e0fc8bdfeda93e5d1603024507a98d2
#
_cell.length_a   1.000
_cell.length_b   1.000
_cell.length_c   1.000
_cell.angle_alpha   90.00
_cell.angle_beta   90.00
_cell.angle_gamma   90.00
#
_symmetry.space_group_name_H-M   'P 1'
#
loop_
_entity.id
_entity.type
_entity.pdbx_description
1 polymer ?
#
loop_
_entity_poly.entity_id
_entity_poly.type
_entity_poly.pdbx_seq_one_letter_code
_entity_poly.pdbx_strand_id
1 'polypeptide(L)'
;MTRRDLLKLGAAAGAATLLPRARAQAAAPATAPRAQSIAAAVGIERAAVPLNILILGGTGFTGPHQVRYALARGHKLTLFNRGRRPKDWPGEVEELTGDRETGDLQSLAGDRTWDVCIDNPTSVPSWVRDVGRVLQGRVKQYVFISTLSAYADTATPGMTEDAPLARYTGADVMQETRATLLANMALYGPMKAACELEAEKWFPGQTTIVRPTLIVGPGDETDRFTYWPVRVARGGEVLAPPPEDPVQIIDARDLAEWTIRLCEQRALGAFNGVGPSFELSVAAMLHGIHAAVGGAAKFAFVDQAFVETEKIQAWAEFPAWVPGGGETAGFSRVSATKSIASGLTYRPLTTTVADLLTWFRALPPERQAALRAGMKPEREAALLARWKEKR
;
A
#
# COMPACT_ATOMS: atom_id res chain seq x y z
N MET A 1 21.03 -2.69 -11.05
CA MET A 1 19.71 -3.35 -10.89
C MET A 1 18.74 -2.64 -11.82
N THR A 2 18.07 -3.34 -12.71
CA THR A 2 17.16 -2.72 -13.67
C THR A 2 15.75 -2.58 -13.10
N ARG A 3 14.94 -1.67 -13.66
CA ARG A 3 13.49 -1.56 -13.35
C ARG A 3 12.79 -2.92 -13.44
N ARG A 4 13.23 -3.78 -14.38
CA ARG A 4 12.71 -5.14 -14.57
C ARG A 4 12.97 -6.04 -13.36
N ASP A 5 14.10 -5.86 -12.68
CA ASP A 5 14.47 -6.64 -11.50
C ASP A 5 13.67 -6.20 -10.27
N LEU A 6 13.43 -4.89 -10.12
CA LEU A 6 12.59 -4.30 -9.07
C LEU A 6 11.14 -4.80 -9.12
N LEU A 7 10.58 -4.85 -10.33
CA LEU A 7 9.19 -5.28 -10.54
C LEU A 7 9.00 -6.78 -10.27
N LYS A 8 10.01 -7.61 -10.55
CA LYS A 8 9.99 -9.05 -10.24
C LYS A 8 9.97 -9.33 -8.73
N LEU A 9 10.59 -8.49 -7.93
CA LEU A 9 10.71 -8.67 -6.48
C LEU A 9 9.47 -8.20 -5.70
N GLY A 10 8.67 -7.30 -6.27
CA GLY A 10 7.43 -6.78 -5.63
C GLY A 10 6.30 -7.81 -5.52
N ALA A 11 6.37 -8.92 -6.22
CA ALA A 11 5.28 -9.88 -6.39
C ALA A 11 5.27 -11.07 -5.44
N ALA A 12 6.39 -11.45 -4.89
CA ALA A 12 6.48 -12.65 -4.05
C ALA A 12 5.57 -12.62 -2.80
N ALA A 13 5.00 -11.46 -2.48
CA ALA A 13 4.19 -11.25 -1.28
C ALA A 13 2.66 -11.44 -1.46
N GLY A 14 2.18 -11.81 -2.65
CA GLY A 14 0.73 -11.88 -2.97
C GLY A 14 0.08 -13.27 -2.94
N ALA A 15 0.86 -14.34 -2.88
CA ALA A 15 0.34 -15.71 -2.87
C ALA A 15 0.08 -16.21 -1.44
N ALA A 16 -1.09 -15.90 -0.88
CA ALA A 16 -1.59 -16.54 0.33
C ALA A 16 -2.07 -17.95 0.00
N THR A 17 -1.33 -18.96 0.39
CA THR A 17 -1.77 -20.36 0.39
C THR A 17 -2.92 -20.56 1.37
N LEU A 18 -4.02 -21.09 0.89
CA LEU A 18 -5.20 -21.46 1.67
C LEU A 18 -4.93 -22.75 2.45
N LEU A 19 -4.84 -22.67 3.77
CA LEU A 19 -5.00 -23.80 4.66
C LEU A 19 -6.46 -23.87 5.15
N PRO A 20 -7.09 -25.06 5.28
CA PRO A 20 -8.48 -25.18 5.72
C PRO A 20 -8.61 -24.88 7.21
N ARG A 21 -9.59 -24.05 7.57
CA ARG A 21 -9.91 -23.67 8.95
C ARG A 21 -10.99 -24.59 9.55
N ALA A 22 -10.70 -25.09 10.75
CA ALA A 22 -11.70 -25.69 11.63
C ALA A 22 -12.73 -24.65 12.09
N ARG A 23 -14.01 -25.05 12.11
CA ARG A 23 -15.13 -24.25 12.60
C ARG A 23 -15.03 -24.07 14.11
N ALA A 24 -14.88 -22.82 14.58
CA ALA A 24 -15.12 -22.47 15.96
C ALA A 24 -16.54 -21.90 16.09
N GLN A 25 -17.26 -22.35 17.12
CA GLN A 25 -18.63 -21.99 17.47
C GLN A 25 -18.70 -20.53 17.95
N ALA A 26 -19.69 -19.77 17.46
CA ALA A 26 -19.89 -18.37 17.79
C ALA A 26 -20.45 -18.18 19.19
N ALA A 27 -19.82 -17.32 19.99
CA ALA A 27 -20.41 -16.71 21.17
C ALA A 27 -21.22 -15.46 20.75
N ALA A 28 -22.34 -15.21 21.45
CA ALA A 28 -23.26 -14.12 21.16
C ALA A 28 -22.60 -12.72 21.24
N PRO A 29 -23.03 -11.74 20.43
CA PRO A 29 -22.38 -10.45 20.34
C PRO A 29 -22.68 -9.56 21.54
N ALA A 30 -21.59 -9.04 22.17
CA ALA A 30 -21.68 -7.87 23.03
C ALA A 30 -21.97 -6.64 22.14
N THR A 31 -22.94 -5.82 22.54
CA THR A 31 -23.34 -4.59 21.84
C THR A 31 -22.16 -3.67 21.64
N ALA A 32 -21.75 -3.48 20.38
CA ALA A 32 -20.67 -2.57 20.00
C ALA A 32 -21.03 -1.11 20.29
N PRO A 33 -20.09 -0.29 20.78
CA PRO A 33 -20.32 1.14 20.99
C PRO A 33 -20.62 1.83 19.65
N ARG A 34 -21.62 2.71 19.63
CA ARG A 34 -22.03 3.44 18.42
C ARG A 34 -20.87 4.26 17.84
N ALA A 35 -20.78 4.36 16.52
CA ALA A 35 -19.76 5.10 15.76
C ALA A 35 -19.51 6.54 16.28
N GLN A 36 -20.51 7.17 16.88
CA GLN A 36 -20.41 8.49 17.51
C GLN A 36 -19.44 8.56 18.70
N SER A 37 -19.25 7.45 19.45
CA SER A 37 -18.34 7.42 20.60
C SER A 37 -16.87 7.27 20.18
N ILE A 38 -16.61 6.67 19.03
CA ILE A 38 -15.25 6.44 18.52
C ILE A 38 -14.66 7.72 17.89
N ALA A 39 -15.46 8.47 17.13
CA ALA A 39 -15.06 9.75 16.56
C ALA A 39 -14.67 10.76 17.65
N ALA A 40 -15.46 10.84 18.72
CA ALA A 40 -15.19 11.70 19.86
C ALA A 40 -13.94 11.27 20.66
N ALA A 41 -13.67 9.96 20.76
CA ALA A 41 -12.51 9.44 21.49
C ALA A 41 -11.18 9.65 20.73
N VAL A 42 -11.22 9.83 19.40
CA VAL A 42 -10.02 9.97 18.55
C VAL A 42 -9.84 11.42 18.06
N GLY A 43 -10.76 12.33 18.37
CA GLY A 43 -10.68 13.75 17.94
C GLY A 43 -10.91 13.96 16.44
N ILE A 44 -11.54 12.99 15.74
CA ILE A 44 -11.85 13.11 14.31
C ILE A 44 -13.14 13.92 14.16
N GLU A 45 -13.02 15.08 13.51
CA GLU A 45 -14.16 15.93 13.16
C GLU A 45 -15.03 15.26 12.08
N ARG A 46 -16.35 15.41 12.18
CA ARG A 46 -17.29 14.91 11.16
C ARG A 46 -17.21 15.75 9.88
N ALA A 47 -17.40 15.12 8.73
CA ALA A 47 -17.51 15.83 7.47
C ALA A 47 -18.71 16.79 7.47
N ALA A 48 -18.54 17.97 6.88
CA ALA A 48 -19.62 18.95 6.75
C ALA A 48 -20.79 18.39 5.91
N VAL A 49 -20.47 17.60 4.88
CA VAL A 49 -21.46 16.92 4.04
C VAL A 49 -21.15 15.43 4.01
N PRO A 50 -21.99 14.56 4.62
CA PRO A 50 -21.84 13.13 4.52
C PRO A 50 -22.00 12.64 3.08
N LEU A 51 -21.09 11.75 2.64
CA LEU A 51 -21.10 11.13 1.32
C LEU A 51 -21.62 9.69 1.42
N ASN A 52 -22.19 9.19 0.31
CA ASN A 52 -22.47 7.78 0.10
C ASN A 52 -21.30 7.18 -0.71
N ILE A 53 -20.47 6.37 -0.09
CA ILE A 53 -19.21 5.87 -0.65
C ILE A 53 -19.28 4.37 -0.90
N LEU A 54 -19.05 3.96 -2.15
CA LEU A 54 -18.78 2.58 -2.52
C LEU A 54 -17.27 2.31 -2.43
N ILE A 55 -16.86 1.22 -1.77
CA ILE A 55 -15.46 0.79 -1.75
C ILE A 55 -15.36 -0.61 -2.37
N LEU A 56 -14.71 -0.70 -3.51
CA LEU A 56 -14.36 -1.98 -4.13
C LEU A 56 -13.12 -2.55 -3.43
N GLY A 57 -13.28 -3.70 -2.77
CA GLY A 57 -12.27 -4.30 -1.90
C GLY A 57 -12.57 -4.05 -0.41
N GLY A 58 -12.01 -3.05 0.21
CA GLY A 58 -12.33 -2.63 1.59
C GLY A 58 -11.84 -3.56 2.72
N THR A 59 -11.54 -4.82 2.46
CA THR A 59 -11.13 -5.82 3.48
C THR A 59 -9.66 -6.23 3.42
N GLY A 60 -8.89 -5.64 2.49
CA GLY A 60 -7.45 -5.83 2.33
C GLY A 60 -6.62 -4.99 3.30
N PHE A 61 -5.42 -4.55 2.88
CA PHE A 61 -4.51 -3.79 3.74
C PHE A 61 -5.02 -2.37 4.04
N THR A 62 -5.23 -1.56 3.01
CA THR A 62 -5.62 -0.14 3.15
C THR A 62 -7.10 0.05 3.42
N GLY A 63 -7.93 -0.84 2.91
CA GLY A 63 -9.39 -0.73 2.98
C GLY A 63 -9.95 -0.57 4.40
N PRO A 64 -9.52 -1.37 5.40
CA PRO A 64 -10.03 -1.23 6.76
C PRO A 64 -9.73 0.15 7.39
N HIS A 65 -8.63 0.80 7.01
CA HIS A 65 -8.31 2.16 7.46
C HIS A 65 -9.24 3.18 6.81
N GLN A 66 -9.52 3.05 5.49
CA GLN A 66 -10.49 3.88 4.78
C GLN A 66 -11.89 3.75 5.38
N VAL A 67 -12.35 2.51 5.62
CA VAL A 67 -13.68 2.25 6.21
C VAL A 67 -13.81 2.89 7.59
N ARG A 68 -12.85 2.66 8.47
CA ARG A 68 -12.92 3.23 9.84
C ARG A 68 -12.89 4.76 9.83
N TYR A 69 -12.03 5.35 9.02
CA TYR A 69 -11.95 6.81 8.94
C TYR A 69 -13.24 7.40 8.33
N ALA A 70 -13.75 6.83 7.25
CA ALA A 70 -14.98 7.29 6.61
C ALA A 70 -16.19 7.21 7.55
N LEU A 71 -16.32 6.12 8.33
CA LEU A 71 -17.36 6.00 9.35
C LEU A 71 -17.21 7.06 10.46
N ALA A 72 -15.98 7.30 10.93
CA ALA A 72 -15.70 8.33 11.94
C ALA A 72 -16.05 9.73 11.41
N ARG A 73 -15.81 10.00 10.12
CA ARG A 73 -16.21 11.22 9.42
C ARG A 73 -17.72 11.33 9.20
N GLY A 74 -18.50 10.23 9.39
CA GLY A 74 -19.94 10.21 9.26
C GLY A 74 -20.47 9.88 7.88
N HIS A 75 -19.66 9.30 7.00
CA HIS A 75 -20.10 8.85 5.68
C HIS A 75 -20.89 7.55 5.76
N LYS A 76 -21.73 7.29 4.74
CA LYS A 76 -22.41 6.01 4.52
C LYS A 76 -21.55 5.14 3.63
N LEU A 77 -21.42 3.85 3.98
CA LEU A 77 -20.51 2.95 3.28
C LEU A 77 -21.22 1.75 2.72
N THR A 78 -20.90 1.43 1.47
CA THR A 78 -21.17 0.17 0.81
C THR A 78 -19.83 -0.46 0.43
N LEU A 79 -19.55 -1.69 0.84
CA LEU A 79 -18.39 -2.45 0.39
C LEU A 79 -18.81 -3.46 -0.66
N PHE A 80 -17.98 -3.62 -1.70
CA PHE A 80 -18.09 -4.73 -2.64
C PHE A 80 -16.85 -5.61 -2.52
N ASN A 81 -17.04 -6.86 -2.11
CA ASN A 81 -15.95 -7.81 -1.89
C ASN A 81 -16.41 -9.26 -2.06
N ARG A 82 -15.47 -10.21 -1.95
CA ARG A 82 -15.75 -11.65 -2.12
C ARG A 82 -16.32 -12.35 -0.88
N GLY A 83 -16.60 -11.64 0.20
CA GLY A 83 -17.08 -12.22 1.47
C GLY A 83 -16.07 -13.12 2.21
N ARG A 84 -14.81 -13.21 1.75
CA ARG A 84 -13.82 -14.17 2.28
C ARG A 84 -13.04 -13.67 3.50
N ARG A 85 -13.13 -12.38 3.83
CA ARG A 85 -12.40 -11.71 4.93
C ARG A 85 -13.35 -10.83 5.72
N PRO A 86 -14.26 -11.42 6.52
CA PRO A 86 -15.19 -10.62 7.34
C PRO A 86 -14.39 -9.74 8.31
N LYS A 87 -14.94 -8.58 8.62
CA LYS A 87 -14.38 -7.59 9.53
C LYS A 87 -15.45 -7.10 10.48
N ASP A 88 -15.03 -6.79 11.71
CA ASP A 88 -15.87 -6.06 12.63
C ASP A 88 -15.70 -4.56 12.37
N TRP A 89 -16.80 -3.91 11.98
CA TRP A 89 -16.81 -2.50 11.69
C TRP A 89 -17.34 -1.70 12.88
N PRO A 90 -16.78 -0.51 13.15
CA PRO A 90 -17.24 0.32 14.28
C PRO A 90 -18.59 1.01 14.03
N GLY A 91 -19.24 0.74 12.94
CA GLY A 91 -20.52 1.29 12.55
C GLY A 91 -21.18 0.48 11.46
N GLU A 92 -22.32 0.96 10.95
CA GLU A 92 -23.08 0.30 9.90
C GLU A 92 -22.35 0.37 8.56
N VAL A 93 -22.16 -0.79 7.93
CA VAL A 93 -21.55 -0.95 6.62
C VAL A 93 -22.38 -1.96 5.84
N GLU A 94 -22.87 -1.56 4.67
CA GLU A 94 -23.50 -2.49 3.74
C GLU A 94 -22.43 -3.29 3.02
N GLU A 95 -22.55 -4.62 2.95
CA GLU A 95 -21.62 -5.48 2.21
C GLU A 95 -22.33 -6.17 1.04
N LEU A 96 -21.88 -5.87 -0.18
CA LEU A 96 -22.27 -6.52 -1.42
C LEU A 96 -21.23 -7.57 -1.78
N THR A 97 -21.68 -8.76 -2.15
CA THR A 97 -20.79 -9.87 -2.52
C THR A 97 -20.74 -10.04 -4.04
N GLY A 98 -19.52 -10.27 -4.55
CA GLY A 98 -19.23 -10.59 -5.95
C GLY A 98 -17.73 -10.76 -6.16
N ASP A 99 -17.33 -11.14 -7.37
CA ASP A 99 -15.90 -11.38 -7.68
C ASP A 99 -15.55 -10.85 -9.08
N ARG A 100 -14.64 -9.88 -9.11
CA ARG A 100 -14.16 -9.25 -10.35
C ARG A 100 -13.39 -10.24 -11.25
N GLU A 101 -12.77 -11.26 -10.66
CA GLU A 101 -12.01 -12.28 -11.39
C GLU A 101 -12.92 -13.16 -12.24
N THR A 102 -14.14 -13.42 -11.78
CA THR A 102 -15.17 -14.18 -12.51
C THR A 102 -16.14 -13.30 -13.30
N GLY A 103 -16.04 -11.97 -13.13
CA GLY A 103 -16.98 -11.02 -13.72
C GLY A 103 -18.32 -10.93 -12.99
N ASP A 104 -18.44 -11.51 -11.80
CA ASP A 104 -19.66 -11.41 -10.98
C ASP A 104 -19.74 -10.02 -10.33
N LEU A 105 -20.47 -9.13 -11.00
CA LEU A 105 -20.74 -7.75 -10.57
C LEU A 105 -22.24 -7.50 -10.36
N GLN A 106 -23.07 -8.54 -10.31
CA GLN A 106 -24.53 -8.40 -10.27
C GLN A 106 -25.03 -7.62 -9.04
N SER A 107 -24.38 -7.78 -7.89
CA SER A 107 -24.77 -7.04 -6.68
C SER A 107 -24.50 -5.53 -6.77
N LEU A 108 -23.69 -5.08 -7.74
CA LEU A 108 -23.49 -3.67 -8.08
C LEU A 108 -24.52 -3.15 -9.08
N ALA A 109 -25.26 -4.02 -9.75
CA ALA A 109 -26.24 -3.63 -10.77
C ALA A 109 -27.51 -2.99 -10.14
N GLY A 110 -28.44 -2.50 -10.98
CA GLY A 110 -29.67 -1.83 -10.57
C GLY A 110 -29.54 -0.30 -10.53
N ASP A 111 -30.40 0.37 -9.78
CA ASP A 111 -30.54 1.84 -9.80
C ASP A 111 -29.75 2.56 -8.66
N ARG A 112 -28.90 1.85 -7.97
CA ARG A 112 -28.09 2.42 -6.87
C ARG A 112 -27.11 3.46 -7.41
N THR A 113 -26.96 4.54 -6.69
CA THR A 113 -26.00 5.60 -6.97
C THR A 113 -25.13 5.87 -5.76
N TRP A 114 -23.90 6.31 -6.01
CA TRP A 114 -22.96 6.72 -4.98
C TRP A 114 -22.35 8.06 -5.32
N ASP A 115 -21.98 8.82 -4.30
CA ASP A 115 -21.22 10.06 -4.52
C ASP A 115 -19.79 9.72 -4.99
N VAL A 116 -19.21 8.67 -4.40
CA VAL A 116 -17.83 8.25 -4.70
C VAL A 116 -17.75 6.74 -4.80
N CYS A 117 -16.95 6.24 -5.75
CA CYS A 117 -16.44 4.87 -5.76
C CYS A 117 -14.94 4.87 -5.55
N ILE A 118 -14.44 4.21 -4.49
CA ILE A 118 -13.00 3.98 -4.27
C ILE A 118 -12.65 2.58 -4.74
N ASP A 119 -11.80 2.48 -5.76
CA ASP A 119 -11.32 1.22 -6.30
C ASP A 119 -9.97 0.85 -5.68
N ASN A 120 -10.02 -0.01 -4.68
CA ASN A 120 -8.83 -0.53 -4.00
C ASN A 120 -8.24 -1.73 -4.72
N PRO A 121 -6.92 -1.98 -4.49
CA PRO A 121 -5.95 -2.00 -5.56
C PRO A 121 -6.26 -3.14 -6.52
N THR A 122 -6.65 -2.79 -7.71
CA THR A 122 -6.61 -3.70 -8.86
C THR A 122 -5.43 -3.38 -9.77
N SER A 123 -4.92 -4.41 -10.45
CA SER A 123 -3.87 -4.27 -11.46
C SER A 123 -4.28 -4.94 -12.77
N VAL A 124 -5.57 -5.28 -12.91
CA VAL A 124 -6.13 -5.95 -14.09
C VAL A 124 -7.04 -4.96 -14.81
N PRO A 125 -6.67 -4.45 -16.00
CA PRO A 125 -7.42 -3.42 -16.71
C PRO A 125 -8.84 -3.82 -17.06
N SER A 126 -9.09 -5.08 -17.41
CA SER A 126 -10.45 -5.58 -17.69
C SER A 126 -11.37 -5.48 -16.46
N TRP A 127 -10.85 -5.56 -15.23
CA TRP A 127 -11.68 -5.36 -14.03
C TRP A 127 -12.15 -3.91 -13.86
N VAL A 128 -11.31 -2.93 -14.25
CA VAL A 128 -11.69 -1.51 -14.24
C VAL A 128 -12.73 -1.25 -15.33
N ARG A 129 -12.51 -1.79 -16.54
CA ARG A 129 -13.48 -1.73 -17.66
C ARG A 129 -14.85 -2.28 -17.25
N ASP A 130 -14.89 -3.45 -16.64
CA ASP A 130 -16.16 -4.13 -16.33
C ASP A 130 -16.91 -3.42 -15.19
N VAL A 131 -16.20 -2.90 -14.19
CA VAL A 131 -16.78 -2.01 -13.19
C VAL A 131 -17.26 -0.70 -13.82
N GLY A 132 -16.51 -0.13 -14.76
CA GLY A 132 -16.89 1.06 -15.49
C GLY A 132 -18.22 0.89 -16.22
N ARG A 133 -18.41 -0.24 -16.91
CA ARG A 133 -19.68 -0.58 -17.58
C ARG A 133 -20.89 -0.61 -16.65
N VAL A 134 -20.68 -1.09 -15.41
CA VAL A 134 -21.76 -1.19 -14.40
C VAL A 134 -22.03 0.16 -13.74
N LEU A 135 -20.97 0.94 -13.43
CA LEU A 135 -21.08 2.15 -12.60
C LEU A 135 -21.15 3.46 -13.40
N GLN A 136 -21.00 3.43 -14.72
CA GLN A 136 -21.08 4.65 -15.55
C GLN A 136 -22.41 5.37 -15.32
N GLY A 137 -22.36 6.68 -15.06
CA GLY A 137 -23.52 7.52 -14.73
C GLY A 137 -24.10 7.32 -13.32
N ARG A 138 -23.52 6.42 -12.51
CA ARG A 138 -24.02 6.05 -11.18
C ARG A 138 -23.08 6.46 -10.06
N VAL A 139 -21.90 6.98 -10.37
CA VAL A 139 -20.95 7.58 -9.42
C VAL A 139 -20.55 8.98 -9.89
N LYS A 140 -20.37 9.92 -8.95
CA LYS A 140 -19.98 11.31 -9.26
C LYS A 140 -18.47 11.49 -9.27
N GLN A 141 -17.72 10.60 -8.58
CA GLN A 141 -16.26 10.57 -8.53
C GLN A 141 -15.78 9.13 -8.44
N TYR A 142 -14.80 8.78 -9.27
CA TYR A 142 -14.15 7.47 -9.24
C TYR A 142 -12.70 7.65 -8.77
N VAL A 143 -12.36 7.10 -7.61
CA VAL A 143 -11.03 7.17 -7.01
C VAL A 143 -10.31 5.86 -7.24
N PHE A 144 -9.28 5.88 -8.06
CA PHE A 144 -8.48 4.69 -8.37
C PHE A 144 -7.17 4.68 -7.58
N ILE A 145 -6.94 3.63 -6.78
CA ILE A 145 -5.66 3.45 -6.08
C ILE A 145 -4.66 2.79 -7.01
N SER A 146 -3.77 3.59 -7.56
CA SER A 146 -2.71 3.21 -8.49
C SER A 146 -1.39 2.87 -7.76
N THR A 147 -0.25 3.30 -8.29
CA THR A 147 1.11 3.08 -7.76
C THR A 147 2.10 4.00 -8.45
N LEU A 148 3.22 4.33 -7.81
CA LEU A 148 4.36 4.97 -8.48
C LEU A 148 4.96 4.12 -9.63
N SER A 149 4.78 2.80 -9.59
CA SER A 149 5.24 1.92 -10.67
C SER A 149 4.53 2.17 -12.01
N ALA A 150 3.44 2.94 -12.03
CA ALA A 150 2.76 3.35 -13.25
C ALA A 150 3.58 4.35 -14.07
N TYR A 151 4.57 5.03 -13.50
CA TYR A 151 5.45 5.92 -14.26
C TYR A 151 6.38 5.15 -15.20
N ALA A 152 6.69 5.76 -16.36
CA ALA A 152 7.56 5.17 -17.36
C ALA A 152 9.02 5.14 -16.93
N ASP A 153 9.44 6.12 -16.12
CA ASP A 153 10.80 6.30 -15.64
C ASP A 153 10.87 6.18 -14.11
N THR A 154 11.99 5.74 -13.60
CA THR A 154 12.33 5.70 -12.18
C THR A 154 13.70 6.32 -11.89
N ALA A 155 14.38 6.84 -12.90
CA ALA A 155 15.70 7.45 -12.76
C ALA A 155 15.65 8.95 -12.45
N THR A 156 14.57 9.63 -12.85
CA THR A 156 14.46 11.08 -12.69
C THR A 156 13.96 11.45 -11.27
N PRO A 157 14.76 12.10 -10.42
CA PRO A 157 14.31 12.64 -9.14
C PRO A 157 13.29 13.78 -9.32
N GLY A 158 12.37 13.91 -8.35
CA GLY A 158 11.41 15.01 -8.33
C GLY A 158 10.25 14.86 -9.32
N MET A 159 10.01 13.66 -9.86
CA MET A 159 8.87 13.42 -10.74
C MET A 159 7.56 13.90 -10.12
N THR A 160 6.79 14.62 -10.93
CA THR A 160 5.43 15.07 -10.61
C THR A 160 4.38 14.17 -11.26
N GLU A 161 3.12 14.48 -11.02
CA GLU A 161 1.99 13.72 -11.56
C GLU A 161 1.88 13.77 -13.09
N ASP A 162 2.53 14.75 -13.73
CA ASP A 162 2.56 14.92 -15.19
C ASP A 162 3.63 14.05 -15.88
N ALA A 163 4.46 13.33 -15.12
CA ALA A 163 5.47 12.45 -15.68
C ALA A 163 4.84 11.32 -16.52
N PRO A 164 5.49 10.91 -17.63
CA PRO A 164 4.94 9.91 -18.53
C PRO A 164 4.66 8.57 -17.85
N LEU A 165 3.55 7.94 -18.25
CA LEU A 165 3.18 6.61 -17.77
C LEU A 165 3.86 5.49 -18.57
N ALA A 166 4.05 4.37 -17.91
CA ALA A 166 4.54 3.13 -18.51
C ALA A 166 3.54 2.64 -19.56
N ARG A 167 4.04 2.22 -20.71
CA ARG A 167 3.24 1.68 -21.80
C ARG A 167 3.28 0.16 -21.80
N TYR A 168 2.13 -0.46 -22.01
CA TYR A 168 2.06 -1.88 -22.30
C TYR A 168 2.52 -2.12 -23.75
N THR A 169 3.37 -3.13 -23.95
CA THR A 169 3.97 -3.43 -25.25
C THR A 169 3.51 -4.76 -25.85
N GLY A 170 2.59 -5.46 -25.18
CA GLY A 170 1.98 -6.69 -25.69
C GLY A 170 0.84 -6.40 -26.69
N ALA A 171 0.17 -7.46 -27.14
CA ALA A 171 -0.88 -7.34 -28.16
C ALA A 171 -2.16 -6.68 -27.61
N ASP A 172 -2.65 -7.10 -26.46
CA ASP A 172 -3.86 -6.56 -25.85
C ASP A 172 -3.79 -6.66 -24.32
N VAL A 173 -3.70 -5.52 -23.65
CA VAL A 173 -3.64 -5.44 -22.19
C VAL A 173 -4.93 -5.92 -21.50
N MET A 174 -6.06 -5.95 -22.23
CA MET A 174 -7.35 -6.43 -21.70
C MET A 174 -7.40 -7.95 -21.55
N GLN A 175 -6.48 -8.69 -22.16
CA GLN A 175 -6.32 -10.12 -22.00
C GLN A 175 -5.43 -10.50 -20.81
N GLU A 176 -4.72 -9.53 -20.25
CA GLU A 176 -3.88 -9.77 -19.08
C GLU A 176 -4.73 -10.06 -17.84
N THR A 177 -4.31 -11.04 -17.09
CA THR A 177 -4.98 -11.54 -15.89
C THR A 177 -4.10 -11.36 -14.65
N ARG A 178 -4.65 -11.66 -13.49
CA ARG A 178 -3.85 -11.76 -12.27
C ARG A 178 -2.79 -12.85 -12.38
N ALA A 179 -3.08 -13.96 -13.07
CA ALA A 179 -2.14 -15.06 -13.25
C ALA A 179 -0.96 -14.65 -14.15
N THR A 180 -1.21 -13.97 -15.26
CA THR A 180 -0.15 -13.47 -16.15
C THR A 180 0.72 -12.42 -15.46
N LEU A 181 0.12 -11.53 -14.66
CA LEU A 181 0.86 -10.57 -13.84
C LEU A 181 1.77 -11.26 -12.82
N LEU A 182 1.29 -12.30 -12.11
CA LEU A 182 2.10 -13.04 -11.14
C LEU A 182 3.25 -13.82 -11.81
N ALA A 183 3.05 -14.30 -13.04
CA ALA A 183 4.08 -14.96 -13.82
C ALA A 183 5.13 -13.97 -14.38
N ASN A 184 4.74 -12.73 -14.62
CA ASN A 184 5.64 -11.69 -15.14
C ASN A 184 5.37 -10.33 -14.50
N MET A 185 6.07 -10.03 -13.42
CA MET A 185 5.89 -8.77 -12.68
C MET A 185 6.39 -7.51 -13.40
N ALA A 186 7.11 -7.66 -14.51
CA ALA A 186 7.42 -6.50 -15.36
C ALA A 186 6.15 -5.85 -15.95
N LEU A 187 5.06 -6.59 -16.01
CA LEU A 187 3.74 -6.10 -16.43
C LEU A 187 3.06 -5.17 -15.40
N TYR A 188 3.51 -5.15 -14.13
CA TYR A 188 2.81 -4.44 -13.06
C TYR A 188 2.60 -2.96 -13.36
N GLY A 189 3.67 -2.24 -13.67
CA GLY A 189 3.59 -0.81 -14.00
C GLY A 189 2.72 -0.52 -15.24
N PRO A 190 2.99 -1.16 -16.39
CA PRO A 190 2.17 -1.00 -17.59
C PRO A 190 0.69 -1.34 -17.40
N MET A 191 0.37 -2.41 -16.67
CA MET A 191 -1.02 -2.78 -16.38
C MET A 191 -1.70 -1.77 -15.44
N LYS A 192 -0.98 -1.24 -14.44
CA LYS A 192 -1.50 -0.17 -13.56
C LYS A 192 -1.77 1.12 -14.35
N ALA A 193 -0.87 1.50 -15.24
CA ALA A 193 -1.06 2.64 -16.13
C ALA A 193 -2.30 2.43 -17.05
N ALA A 194 -2.47 1.23 -17.59
CA ALA A 194 -3.67 0.90 -18.37
C ALA A 194 -4.96 0.94 -17.55
N CYS A 195 -4.91 0.55 -16.25
CA CYS A 195 -6.07 0.72 -15.35
C CYS A 195 -6.43 2.19 -15.15
N GLU A 196 -5.44 3.10 -15.02
CA GLU A 196 -5.69 4.54 -14.92
C GLU A 196 -6.40 5.06 -16.18
N LEU A 197 -5.92 4.66 -17.37
CA LEU A 197 -6.53 5.05 -18.65
C LEU A 197 -7.97 4.51 -18.80
N GLU A 198 -8.24 3.28 -18.34
CA GLU A 198 -9.61 2.75 -18.34
C GLU A 198 -10.50 3.51 -17.36
N ALA A 199 -10.00 3.90 -16.18
CA ALA A 199 -10.77 4.72 -15.24
C ALA A 199 -11.16 6.08 -15.88
N GLU A 200 -10.20 6.78 -16.51
CA GLU A 200 -10.45 8.04 -17.21
C GLU A 200 -11.46 7.89 -18.37
N LYS A 201 -11.38 6.79 -19.11
CA LYS A 201 -12.28 6.48 -20.22
C LYS A 201 -13.73 6.28 -19.78
N TRP A 202 -13.96 5.60 -18.65
CA TRP A 202 -15.29 5.32 -18.14
C TRP A 202 -15.88 6.44 -17.29
N PHE A 203 -15.04 7.23 -16.66
CA PHE A 203 -15.42 8.35 -15.76
C PHE A 203 -14.71 9.65 -16.17
N PRO A 204 -14.91 10.12 -17.44
CA PRO A 204 -14.19 11.29 -17.95
C PRO A 204 -14.48 12.53 -17.11
N GLY A 205 -13.42 13.22 -16.67
CA GLY A 205 -13.52 14.39 -15.81
C GLY A 205 -14.09 14.14 -14.41
N GLN A 206 -14.11 12.87 -13.97
CA GLN A 206 -14.62 12.46 -12.66
C GLN A 206 -13.64 11.56 -11.89
N THR A 207 -12.41 11.40 -12.40
CA THR A 207 -11.43 10.52 -11.79
C THR A 207 -10.49 11.23 -10.83
N THR A 208 -10.10 10.48 -9.80
CA THR A 208 -9.00 10.79 -8.91
C THR A 208 -8.05 9.60 -8.90
N ILE A 209 -6.83 9.81 -9.33
CA ILE A 209 -5.81 8.75 -9.38
C ILE A 209 -4.83 8.98 -8.23
N VAL A 210 -4.73 8.03 -7.31
CA VAL A 210 -3.78 8.08 -6.22
C VAL A 210 -2.63 7.11 -6.52
N ARG A 211 -1.40 7.62 -6.65
CA ARG A 211 -0.19 6.83 -6.92
C ARG A 211 0.67 6.72 -5.65
N PRO A 212 0.42 5.73 -4.78
CA PRO A 212 1.20 5.58 -3.56
C PRO A 212 2.58 4.99 -3.83
N THR A 213 3.52 5.34 -2.93
CA THR A 213 4.78 4.65 -2.70
C THR A 213 4.56 3.36 -1.89
N LEU A 214 5.62 2.83 -1.24
CA LEU A 214 5.48 1.70 -0.31
C LEU A 214 4.55 2.08 0.85
N ILE A 215 3.38 1.45 0.88
CA ILE A 215 2.41 1.60 1.96
C ILE A 215 2.89 0.73 3.13
N VAL A 216 2.94 1.32 4.34
CA VAL A 216 3.45 0.69 5.56
C VAL A 216 2.46 0.81 6.71
N GLY A 217 2.68 0.10 7.79
CA GLY A 217 1.85 0.22 9.00
C GLY A 217 1.04 -1.02 9.34
N PRO A 218 0.13 -0.93 10.34
CA PRO A 218 -0.66 -2.06 10.80
C PRO A 218 -1.51 -2.68 9.68
N GLY A 219 -1.44 -4.00 9.52
CA GLY A 219 -2.16 -4.72 8.46
C GLY A 219 -1.33 -5.06 7.23
N ASP A 220 -0.05 -4.64 7.15
CA ASP A 220 0.85 -5.04 6.05
C ASP A 220 1.23 -6.51 6.16
N GLU A 221 0.58 -7.34 5.34
CA GLU A 221 0.86 -8.77 5.26
C GLU A 221 2.15 -9.08 4.45
N THR A 222 2.77 -8.08 3.82
CA THR A 222 3.95 -8.29 2.95
C THR A 222 5.26 -8.30 3.73
N ASP A 223 5.29 -7.75 4.93
CA ASP A 223 6.42 -7.57 5.83
C ASP A 223 7.58 -6.73 5.28
N ARG A 224 7.41 -6.06 4.14
CA ARG A 224 8.50 -5.31 3.51
C ARG A 224 9.03 -4.16 4.37
N PHE A 225 8.14 -3.53 5.16
CA PHE A 225 8.58 -2.57 6.17
C PHE A 225 8.66 -3.21 7.55
N THR A 226 7.75 -4.12 7.89
CA THR A 226 7.66 -4.83 9.18
C THR A 226 8.98 -5.52 9.56
N TYR A 227 9.73 -6.00 8.56
CA TYR A 227 11.06 -6.59 8.75
C TYR A 227 11.99 -5.69 9.60
N TRP A 228 12.07 -4.40 9.30
CA TRP A 228 13.01 -3.51 9.96
C TRP A 228 12.71 -3.31 11.46
N PRO A 229 11.49 -2.92 11.89
CA PRO A 229 11.15 -2.86 13.31
C PRO A 229 11.36 -4.19 14.04
N VAL A 230 10.98 -5.32 13.43
CA VAL A 230 11.15 -6.65 14.02
C VAL A 230 12.63 -7.01 14.13
N ARG A 231 13.45 -6.73 13.10
CA ARG A 231 14.89 -7.01 13.11
C ARG A 231 15.62 -6.15 14.13
N VAL A 232 15.32 -4.85 14.19
CA VAL A 232 15.91 -3.91 15.16
C VAL A 232 15.56 -4.30 16.59
N ALA A 233 14.31 -4.74 16.84
CA ALA A 233 13.89 -5.19 18.17
C ALA A 233 14.66 -6.40 18.68
N ARG A 234 15.23 -7.25 17.81
CA ARG A 234 16.09 -8.37 18.21
C ARG A 234 17.45 -7.92 18.76
N GLY A 235 17.86 -6.68 18.50
CA GLY A 235 19.15 -6.15 18.90
C GLY A 235 20.33 -6.73 18.12
N GLY A 236 21.51 -6.55 18.67
CA GLY A 236 22.76 -6.97 18.06
C GLY A 236 23.14 -6.13 16.84
N GLU A 237 24.05 -6.66 16.01
CA GLU A 237 24.51 -6.00 14.80
C GLU A 237 23.54 -6.28 13.65
N VAL A 238 23.06 -5.22 12.99
CA VAL A 238 22.07 -5.23 11.92
C VAL A 238 22.76 -4.81 10.64
N LEU A 239 22.80 -5.68 9.64
CA LEU A 239 23.28 -5.31 8.30
C LEU A 239 22.27 -4.37 7.65
N ALA A 240 22.74 -3.24 7.15
CA ALA A 240 21.87 -2.19 6.61
C ALA A 240 22.36 -1.69 5.24
N PRO A 241 21.45 -1.25 4.35
CA PRO A 241 21.81 -0.67 3.05
C PRO A 241 22.67 0.59 3.19
N PRO A 242 23.15 1.15 2.05
CA PRO A 242 23.86 2.44 2.05
C PRO A 242 23.07 3.51 2.82
N PRO A 243 23.71 4.23 3.77
CA PRO A 243 23.02 5.07 4.74
C PRO A 243 22.32 6.30 4.12
N GLU A 244 22.90 6.84 3.03
CA GLU A 244 22.44 8.07 2.39
C GLU A 244 21.36 7.82 1.32
N ASP A 245 21.10 6.56 0.97
CA ASP A 245 20.09 6.25 -0.04
C ASP A 245 18.70 6.67 0.43
N PRO A 246 17.87 7.23 -0.47
CA PRO A 246 16.54 7.70 -0.13
C PRO A 246 15.55 6.56 0.07
N VAL A 247 14.57 6.79 0.94
CA VAL A 247 13.41 5.93 1.16
C VAL A 247 12.15 6.77 1.13
N GLN A 248 11.13 6.33 0.40
CA GLN A 248 9.79 6.90 0.49
C GLN A 248 8.80 5.84 0.96
N ILE A 249 8.07 6.16 2.03
CA ILE A 249 7.04 5.31 2.64
C ILE A 249 5.83 6.16 3.00
N ILE A 250 4.65 5.55 3.03
CA ILE A 250 3.43 6.21 3.52
C ILE A 250 2.67 5.27 4.46
N ASP A 251 2.28 5.77 5.64
CA ASP A 251 1.42 5.00 6.54
C ASP A 251 0.05 4.76 5.89
N ALA A 252 -0.44 3.53 5.96
CA ALA A 252 -1.74 3.14 5.40
C ALA A 252 -2.90 4.00 5.93
N ARG A 253 -2.79 4.50 7.16
CA ARG A 253 -3.78 5.38 7.78
C ARG A 253 -3.70 6.80 7.19
N ASP A 254 -2.50 7.35 7.00
CA ASP A 254 -2.34 8.68 6.38
C ASP A 254 -2.86 8.68 4.95
N LEU A 255 -2.53 7.62 4.19
CA LEU A 255 -3.05 7.42 2.84
C LEU A 255 -4.58 7.30 2.84
N ALA A 256 -5.15 6.52 3.76
CA ALA A 256 -6.58 6.29 3.86
C ALA A 256 -7.35 7.57 4.24
N GLU A 257 -6.88 8.26 5.28
CA GLU A 257 -7.47 9.51 5.76
C GLU A 257 -7.46 10.59 4.68
N TRP A 258 -6.32 10.74 4.01
CA TRP A 258 -6.20 11.69 2.91
C TRP A 258 -7.04 11.29 1.71
N THR A 259 -7.13 10.01 1.34
CA THR A 259 -8.01 9.53 0.26
C THR A 259 -9.47 9.91 0.53
N ILE A 260 -9.96 9.75 1.76
CA ILE A 260 -11.32 10.17 2.11
C ILE A 260 -11.48 11.70 2.01
N ARG A 261 -10.48 12.48 2.44
CA ARG A 261 -10.52 13.95 2.28
C ARG A 261 -10.52 14.38 0.81
N LEU A 262 -9.79 13.69 -0.08
CA LEU A 262 -9.88 13.92 -1.53
C LEU A 262 -11.29 13.67 -2.07
N CYS A 263 -12.00 12.68 -1.52
CA CYS A 263 -13.40 12.44 -1.85
C CYS A 263 -14.29 13.59 -1.39
N GLU A 264 -14.15 14.05 -0.15
CA GLU A 264 -14.91 15.17 0.42
C GLU A 264 -14.70 16.48 -0.35
N GLN A 265 -13.49 16.72 -0.82
CA GLN A 265 -13.10 17.89 -1.63
C GLN A 265 -13.46 17.74 -3.11
N ARG A 266 -13.89 16.54 -3.54
CA ARG A 266 -14.03 16.19 -4.95
C ARG A 266 -12.77 16.59 -5.75
N ALA A 267 -11.59 16.30 -5.21
CA ALA A 267 -10.31 16.60 -5.83
C ALA A 267 -10.07 15.64 -7.01
N LEU A 268 -9.99 16.19 -8.23
CA LEU A 268 -9.85 15.40 -9.47
C LEU A 268 -8.42 15.44 -10.00
N GLY A 269 -8.08 14.44 -10.82
CA GLY A 269 -6.77 14.25 -11.44
C GLY A 269 -5.83 13.33 -10.66
N ALA A 270 -4.57 13.30 -11.04
CA ALA A 270 -3.56 12.43 -10.41
C ALA A 270 -2.89 13.10 -9.20
N PHE A 271 -2.53 12.27 -8.21
CA PHE A 271 -1.86 12.66 -6.97
C PHE A 271 -0.84 11.61 -6.55
N ASN A 272 0.36 12.03 -6.16
CA ASN A 272 1.40 11.15 -5.63
C ASN A 272 1.20 10.92 -4.12
N GLY A 273 0.73 9.73 -3.73
CA GLY A 273 0.56 9.35 -2.33
C GLY A 273 1.89 8.92 -1.69
N VAL A 274 2.83 9.85 -1.55
CA VAL A 274 4.21 9.58 -1.10
C VAL A 274 4.55 10.35 0.17
N GLY A 275 5.50 9.85 0.95
CA GLY A 275 5.95 10.48 2.18
C GLY A 275 7.33 10.00 2.63
N PRO A 276 7.86 10.64 3.65
CA PRO A 276 7.35 11.85 4.32
C PRO A 276 7.51 13.12 3.48
N SER A 277 7.20 14.28 4.08
CA SER A 277 7.30 15.59 3.41
C SER A 277 8.73 16.08 3.16
N PHE A 278 9.71 15.32 3.60
CA PHE A 278 11.15 15.58 3.46
C PHE A 278 11.85 14.33 2.93
N GLU A 279 13.06 14.49 2.39
CA GLU A 279 13.86 13.35 1.95
C GLU A 279 14.32 12.55 3.17
N LEU A 280 13.84 11.30 3.25
CA LEU A 280 14.16 10.36 4.31
C LEU A 280 15.28 9.43 3.82
N SER A 281 16.44 9.43 4.48
CA SER A 281 17.50 8.47 4.18
C SER A 281 17.28 7.13 4.89
N VAL A 282 17.94 6.07 4.39
CA VAL A 282 18.01 4.76 5.08
C VAL A 282 18.46 4.91 6.51
N ALA A 283 19.54 5.69 6.76
CA ALA A 283 20.04 5.92 8.12
C ALA A 283 18.99 6.60 9.00
N ALA A 284 18.35 7.65 8.51
CA ALA A 284 17.30 8.36 9.27
C ALA A 284 16.11 7.45 9.57
N MET A 285 15.67 6.63 8.60
CA MET A 285 14.59 5.64 8.79
C MET A 285 14.98 4.63 9.89
N LEU A 286 16.15 4.01 9.79
CA LEU A 286 16.58 2.96 10.73
C LEU A 286 16.84 3.51 12.14
N HIS A 287 17.43 4.69 12.28
CA HIS A 287 17.58 5.35 13.57
C HIS A 287 16.23 5.78 14.16
N GLY A 288 15.28 6.23 13.34
CA GLY A 288 13.91 6.52 13.77
C GLY A 288 13.17 5.27 14.24
N ILE A 289 13.35 4.14 13.56
CA ILE A 289 12.84 2.83 13.99
C ILE A 289 13.49 2.43 15.32
N HIS A 290 14.81 2.56 15.45
CA HIS A 290 15.53 2.24 16.69
C HIS A 290 15.05 3.10 17.86
N ALA A 291 14.83 4.39 17.64
CA ALA A 291 14.29 5.28 18.68
C ALA A 291 12.88 4.85 19.16
N ALA A 292 12.05 4.31 18.25
CA ALA A 292 10.70 3.82 18.60
C ALA A 292 10.72 2.46 19.30
N VAL A 293 11.67 1.59 18.93
CA VAL A 293 11.77 0.21 19.43
C VAL A 293 12.56 0.14 20.73
N GLY A 294 13.61 0.97 20.85
CA GLY A 294 14.63 0.87 21.90
C GLY A 294 15.58 -0.31 21.67
N GLY A 295 16.38 -0.61 22.68
CA GLY A 295 17.27 -1.77 22.69
C GLY A 295 18.70 -1.48 22.23
N ALA A 296 19.46 -2.56 21.96
CA ALA A 296 20.92 -2.53 21.74
C ALA A 296 21.32 -2.81 20.29
N ALA A 297 20.46 -2.48 19.32
CA ALA A 297 20.79 -2.66 17.89
C ALA A 297 21.90 -1.67 17.47
N LYS A 298 22.87 -2.17 16.67
CA LYS A 298 23.93 -1.38 16.05
C LYS A 298 23.89 -1.62 14.55
N PHE A 299 23.87 -0.56 13.76
CA PHE A 299 23.79 -0.68 12.31
C PHE A 299 25.17 -0.81 11.67
N ALA A 300 25.34 -1.85 10.86
CA ALA A 300 26.48 -2.03 9.95
C ALA A 300 26.01 -1.62 8.55
N PHE A 301 26.11 -0.34 8.24
CA PHE A 301 25.80 0.18 6.90
C PHE A 301 26.87 -0.27 5.90
N VAL A 302 26.43 -0.90 4.80
CA VAL A 302 27.31 -1.33 3.73
C VAL A 302 27.30 -0.31 2.59
N ASP A 303 28.37 -0.34 1.77
CA ASP A 303 28.46 0.46 0.56
C ASP A 303 27.80 -0.26 -0.63
N GLN A 304 27.51 0.49 -1.70
CA GLN A 304 26.89 -0.04 -2.93
C GLN A 304 27.78 -1.14 -3.58
N ALA A 305 29.10 -1.01 -3.51
CA ALA A 305 30.04 -2.00 -4.07
C ALA A 305 29.93 -3.35 -3.33
N PHE A 306 29.71 -3.34 -2.00
CA PHE A 306 29.46 -4.56 -1.23
C PHE A 306 28.13 -5.19 -1.61
N VAL A 307 27.06 -4.37 -1.74
CA VAL A 307 25.75 -4.87 -2.18
C VAL A 307 25.85 -5.60 -3.51
N GLU A 308 26.58 -5.03 -4.49
CA GLU A 308 26.78 -5.62 -5.81
C GLU A 308 27.64 -6.88 -5.76
N THR A 309 28.76 -6.85 -5.05
CA THR A 309 29.69 -8.00 -4.92
C THR A 309 29.00 -9.19 -4.28
N GLU A 310 28.26 -8.95 -3.21
CA GLU A 310 27.54 -10.00 -2.46
C GLU A 310 26.17 -10.32 -3.06
N LYS A 311 25.78 -9.64 -4.15
CA LYS A 311 24.51 -9.83 -4.84
C LYS A 311 23.31 -9.73 -3.91
N ILE A 312 23.36 -8.78 -2.96
CA ILE A 312 22.25 -8.54 -2.01
C ILE A 312 21.05 -8.01 -2.80
N GLN A 313 19.92 -8.65 -2.63
CA GLN A 313 18.71 -8.31 -3.38
C GLN A 313 17.99 -7.14 -2.71
N ALA A 314 17.99 -5.99 -3.39
CA ALA A 314 17.14 -4.87 -3.04
C ALA A 314 15.67 -5.30 -3.08
N TRP A 315 14.83 -4.69 -2.24
CA TRP A 315 13.41 -4.96 -2.10
C TRP A 315 13.03 -6.32 -1.50
N ALA A 316 13.95 -7.31 -1.53
CA ALA A 316 13.75 -8.64 -0.97
C ALA A 316 14.57 -8.89 0.29
N GLU A 317 15.92 -8.89 0.20
CA GLU A 317 16.82 -9.05 1.35
C GLU A 317 16.98 -7.75 2.14
N PHE A 318 17.06 -6.61 1.43
CA PHE A 318 16.92 -5.26 2.00
C PHE A 318 15.55 -4.69 1.61
N PRO A 319 14.47 -5.05 2.31
CA PRO A 319 13.13 -4.58 1.94
C PRO A 319 12.97 -3.08 2.19
N ALA A 320 12.02 -2.46 1.51
CA ALA A 320 11.75 -1.02 1.51
C ALA A 320 12.90 -0.16 0.96
N TRP A 321 13.95 -0.74 0.44
CA TRP A 321 15.09 -0.05 -0.14
C TRP A 321 15.36 -0.45 -1.59
N VAL A 322 15.75 0.53 -2.39
CA VAL A 322 16.36 0.37 -3.72
C VAL A 322 17.56 1.30 -3.82
N PRO A 323 18.57 1.02 -4.69
CA PRO A 323 19.70 1.91 -4.87
C PRO A 323 19.28 3.34 -5.18
N GLY A 324 19.86 4.31 -4.48
CA GLY A 324 19.55 5.74 -4.62
C GLY A 324 20.19 6.40 -5.85
N GLY A 325 20.79 5.63 -6.74
CA GLY A 325 21.48 6.09 -7.96
C GLY A 325 21.10 5.30 -9.21
N GLY A 326 21.62 5.72 -10.37
CA GLY A 326 21.39 5.05 -11.64
C GLY A 326 19.91 5.02 -12.06
N GLU A 327 19.45 3.90 -12.59
CA GLU A 327 18.07 3.72 -13.10
C GLU A 327 16.98 3.83 -12.03
N THR A 328 17.33 3.87 -10.76
CA THR A 328 16.41 3.96 -9.63
C THR A 328 16.54 5.25 -8.81
N ALA A 329 17.35 6.21 -9.27
CA ALA A 329 17.65 7.46 -8.54
C ALA A 329 16.42 8.29 -8.16
N GLY A 330 15.36 8.25 -8.98
CA GLY A 330 14.10 8.96 -8.76
C GLY A 330 13.02 8.14 -8.04
N PHE A 331 13.22 6.81 -7.86
CA PHE A 331 12.19 5.91 -7.33
C PHE A 331 11.68 6.33 -5.95
N SER A 332 12.57 6.74 -5.07
CA SER A 332 12.27 7.21 -3.71
C SER A 332 12.43 8.73 -3.57
N ARG A 333 12.31 9.49 -4.66
CA ARG A 333 12.40 10.97 -4.70
C ARG A 333 11.27 11.59 -5.53
N VAL A 334 10.10 10.97 -5.52
CA VAL A 334 8.91 11.50 -6.22
C VAL A 334 8.33 12.68 -5.44
N SER A 335 7.88 13.71 -6.14
CA SER A 335 7.34 14.93 -5.53
C SER A 335 6.02 14.66 -4.78
N ALA A 336 5.93 15.13 -3.53
CA ALA A 336 4.72 15.14 -2.71
C ALA A 336 3.99 16.49 -2.73
N THR A 337 4.48 17.47 -3.47
CA THR A 337 4.03 18.88 -3.38
C THR A 337 2.53 19.02 -3.58
N LYS A 338 1.97 18.43 -4.63
CA LYS A 338 0.54 18.49 -4.93
C LYS A 338 -0.30 17.82 -3.86
N SER A 339 0.15 16.69 -3.33
CA SER A 339 -0.56 15.93 -2.31
C SER A 339 -0.57 16.64 -0.96
N ILE A 340 0.55 17.26 -0.57
CA ILE A 340 0.62 18.11 0.62
C ILE A 340 -0.31 19.31 0.47
N ALA A 341 -0.31 19.98 -0.67
CA ALA A 341 -1.22 21.09 -0.95
C ALA A 341 -2.70 20.68 -0.91
N SER A 342 -3.02 19.41 -1.20
CA SER A 342 -4.37 18.85 -1.09
C SER A 342 -4.69 18.27 0.29
N GLY A 343 -3.85 18.51 1.30
CA GLY A 343 -4.08 18.14 2.69
C GLY A 343 -3.52 16.79 3.13
N LEU A 344 -2.57 16.18 2.38
CA LEU A 344 -1.84 15.03 2.89
C LEU A 344 -0.99 15.43 4.10
N THR A 345 -1.17 14.72 5.19
CA THR A 345 -0.40 14.87 6.43
C THR A 345 0.25 13.54 6.81
N TYR A 346 1.29 13.61 7.61
CA TYR A 346 2.09 12.44 7.97
C TYR A 346 2.18 12.32 9.48
N ARG A 347 1.88 11.12 9.99
CA ARG A 347 2.17 10.79 11.38
C ARG A 347 3.66 10.55 11.58
N PRO A 348 4.18 10.77 12.81
CA PRO A 348 5.57 10.44 13.13
C PRO A 348 5.90 8.97 12.83
N LEU A 349 7.08 8.71 12.28
CA LEU A 349 7.57 7.35 12.01
C LEU A 349 7.50 6.47 13.26
N THR A 350 7.82 7.03 14.43
CA THR A 350 7.76 6.33 15.72
C THR A 350 6.36 5.82 16.04
N THR A 351 5.31 6.58 15.70
CA THR A 351 3.91 6.15 15.85
C THR A 351 3.58 5.00 14.91
N THR A 352 3.99 5.11 13.64
CA THR A 352 3.82 4.02 12.66
C THR A 352 4.48 2.73 13.13
N VAL A 353 5.71 2.81 13.64
CA VAL A 353 6.48 1.67 14.15
C VAL A 353 5.84 1.04 15.39
N ALA A 354 5.43 1.84 16.37
CA ALA A 354 4.82 1.36 17.60
C ALA A 354 3.50 0.61 17.33
N ASP A 355 2.63 1.20 16.51
CA ASP A 355 1.33 0.61 16.17
C ASP A 355 1.49 -0.64 15.29
N LEU A 356 2.44 -0.61 14.34
CA LEU A 356 2.78 -1.78 13.52
C LEU A 356 3.25 -2.93 14.38
N LEU A 357 4.16 -2.70 15.34
CA LEU A 357 4.64 -3.75 16.24
C LEU A 357 3.54 -4.27 17.16
N THR A 358 2.64 -3.40 17.62
CA THR A 358 1.47 -3.81 18.41
C THR A 358 0.59 -4.75 17.59
N TRP A 359 0.27 -4.39 16.34
CA TRP A 359 -0.46 -5.25 15.42
C TRP A 359 0.28 -6.56 15.14
N PHE A 360 1.59 -6.51 14.83
CA PHE A 360 2.39 -7.68 14.48
C PHE A 360 2.47 -8.68 15.63
N ARG A 361 2.66 -8.21 16.87
CA ARG A 361 2.71 -9.05 18.07
C ARG A 361 1.38 -9.70 18.42
N ALA A 362 0.27 -9.17 17.94
CA ALA A 362 -1.06 -9.78 18.07
C ALA A 362 -1.34 -10.88 17.03
N LEU A 363 -0.46 -11.07 16.04
CA LEU A 363 -0.57 -12.16 15.08
C LEU A 363 -0.22 -13.52 15.73
N PRO A 364 -0.68 -14.66 15.15
CA PRO A 364 -0.29 -15.98 15.62
C PRO A 364 1.24 -16.16 15.66
N PRO A 365 1.80 -16.89 16.65
CA PRO A 365 3.25 -17.06 16.80
C PRO A 365 3.95 -17.61 15.55
N GLU A 366 3.32 -18.55 14.86
CA GLU A 366 3.82 -19.11 13.59
C GLU A 366 3.94 -18.06 12.48
N ARG A 367 3.01 -17.07 12.47
CA ARG A 367 3.06 -15.95 11.52
C ARG A 367 4.16 -14.94 11.89
N GLN A 368 4.37 -14.70 13.18
CA GLN A 368 5.46 -13.83 13.66
C GLN A 368 6.84 -14.45 13.37
N ALA A 369 6.98 -15.77 13.45
CA ALA A 369 8.22 -16.48 13.18
C ALA A 369 8.59 -16.53 11.68
N ALA A 370 7.63 -16.35 10.78
CA ALA A 370 7.79 -16.50 9.32
C ALA A 370 7.57 -15.18 8.60
N LEU A 371 8.54 -14.26 8.67
CA LEU A 371 8.52 -13.04 7.86
C LEU A 371 8.59 -13.36 6.37
N ARG A 372 7.80 -12.66 5.58
CA ARG A 372 7.68 -12.83 4.12
C ARG A 372 8.72 -12.04 3.33
N ALA A 373 9.37 -11.07 3.96
CA ALA A 373 10.44 -10.26 3.38
C ALA A 373 11.59 -10.12 4.36
N GLY A 374 12.74 -9.71 3.87
CA GLY A 374 13.94 -9.48 4.63
C GLY A 374 14.96 -10.59 4.56
N MET A 375 16.15 -10.31 5.05
CA MET A 375 17.29 -11.20 5.04
C MET A 375 17.13 -12.31 6.08
N LYS A 376 17.48 -13.52 5.71
CA LYS A 376 17.53 -14.65 6.65
C LYS A 376 18.68 -14.47 7.63
N PRO A 377 18.52 -14.86 8.91
CA PRO A 377 19.55 -14.66 9.94
C PRO A 377 20.92 -15.23 9.59
N GLU A 378 20.98 -16.40 8.98
CA GLU A 378 22.22 -17.08 8.59
C GLU A 378 22.94 -16.31 7.48
N ARG A 379 22.18 -15.79 6.52
CA ARG A 379 22.70 -14.95 5.43
C ARG A 379 23.23 -13.62 5.97
N GLU A 380 22.49 -12.98 6.88
CA GLU A 380 22.91 -11.74 7.53
C GLU A 380 24.21 -11.92 8.30
N ALA A 381 24.32 -12.97 9.11
CA ALA A 381 25.53 -13.27 9.89
C ALA A 381 26.75 -13.49 8.99
N ALA A 382 26.61 -14.23 7.90
CA ALA A 382 27.68 -14.44 6.93
C ALA A 382 28.12 -13.14 6.25
N LEU A 383 27.19 -12.25 5.89
CA LEU A 383 27.51 -10.98 5.27
C LEU A 383 28.13 -9.99 6.26
N LEU A 384 27.71 -9.97 7.51
CA LEU A 384 28.33 -9.17 8.57
C LEU A 384 29.79 -9.57 8.80
N ALA A 385 30.11 -10.88 8.78
CA ALA A 385 31.49 -11.35 8.89
C ALA A 385 32.36 -10.82 7.73
N ARG A 386 31.89 -10.99 6.48
CA ARG A 386 32.61 -10.49 5.28
C ARG A 386 32.73 -8.97 5.26
N TRP A 387 31.72 -8.24 5.74
CA TRP A 387 31.80 -6.79 5.81
C TRP A 387 32.88 -6.32 6.78
N LYS A 388 33.06 -7.04 7.91
CA LYS A 388 34.15 -6.76 8.88
C LYS A 388 35.53 -7.04 8.33
N GLU A 389 35.69 -8.09 7.50
CA GLU A 389 36.96 -8.42 6.85
C GLU A 389 37.36 -7.39 5.78
N LYS A 390 36.38 -6.69 5.18
CA LYS A 390 36.62 -5.66 4.17
C LYS A 390 37.09 -4.32 4.80
N ARG A 391 36.76 -4.07 6.07
CA ARG A 391 37.06 -2.82 6.79
C ARG A 391 38.36 -2.89 7.55
#